data_2649f6c6234f3c8fdba776058a6b2644
#
_entry.id   2649f6c6234f3c8fdba776058a6b2644
#
_cell.length_a   1.000
_cell.length_b   1.000
_cell.length_c   1.000
_cell.angle_alpha   90.00
_cell.angle_beta   90.00
_cell.angle_gamma   90.00
#
_symmetry.space_group_name_H-M   'P 1'
#
loop_
_entity.id
_entity.type
_entity.pdbx_description
1 polymer ?
#
loop_
_entity_poly.entity_id
_entity_poly.type
_entity_poly.pdbx_seq_one_letter_code
_entity_poly.pdbx_strand_id
1 'polypeptide(L)'
;LDDYSLRAADVIREKCGQPGAAVHIMVGGTSANSIAIAAFLRPYEAAICAPTGHINVHETGAVEATGHKVLPCAAKDGKVTAEGVEAVCALHTDEHMVAPRLLYISQPTEIGTVYHLDELKALRRVCDAHGLILFVDGARLGSGLTSPECDMTLKDLAALADCFYIGGTKNG
;
A
#
# COMPACT_ATOMS: atom_id res chain seq x y z
N LEU A 1 19.26 -3.15 -16.14
CA LEU A 1 18.22 -2.27 -16.67
C LEU A 1 18.76 -1.56 -17.90
N ASP A 2 17.90 -1.37 -18.90
CA ASP A 2 18.20 -0.56 -20.09
C ASP A 2 18.08 0.95 -19.80
N ASP A 3 18.57 1.79 -20.73
CA ASP A 3 18.61 3.24 -20.55
C ASP A 3 17.20 3.88 -20.41
N TYR A 4 16.18 3.27 -21.01
CA TYR A 4 14.79 3.77 -20.87
C TYR A 4 14.27 3.54 -19.47
N SER A 5 14.50 2.34 -18.91
CA SER A 5 14.12 2.00 -17.54
C SER A 5 14.84 2.88 -16.51
N LEU A 6 16.13 3.18 -16.72
CA LEU A 6 16.89 4.08 -15.85
C LEU A 6 16.34 5.50 -15.89
N ARG A 7 16.07 6.04 -17.07
CA ARG A 7 15.45 7.38 -17.22
C ARG A 7 14.06 7.44 -16.64
N ALA A 8 13.25 6.38 -16.81
CA ALA A 8 11.91 6.31 -16.20
C ALA A 8 12.00 6.36 -14.67
N ALA A 9 12.96 5.65 -14.07
CA ALA A 9 13.19 5.69 -12.63
C ALA A 9 13.58 7.11 -12.15
N ASP A 10 14.42 7.82 -12.90
CA ASP A 10 14.79 9.21 -12.55
C ASP A 10 13.61 10.17 -12.63
N VAL A 11 12.77 10.06 -13.67
CA VAL A 11 11.55 10.85 -13.79
C VAL A 11 10.59 10.57 -12.62
N ILE A 12 10.43 9.31 -12.21
CA ILE A 12 9.61 8.94 -11.05
C ILE A 12 10.14 9.59 -9.79
N ARG A 13 11.46 9.51 -9.50
CA ARG A 13 12.09 10.15 -8.35
C ARG A 13 11.83 11.66 -8.33
N GLU A 14 11.99 12.33 -9.47
CA GLU A 14 11.75 13.76 -9.62
C GLU A 14 10.28 14.11 -9.34
N LYS A 15 9.33 13.40 -9.95
CA LYS A 15 7.89 13.63 -9.76
C LYS A 15 7.42 13.37 -8.33
N CYS A 16 8.01 12.38 -7.67
CA CYS A 16 7.76 12.08 -6.27
C CYS A 16 8.45 13.05 -5.30
N GLY A 17 9.43 13.82 -5.75
CA GLY A 17 10.28 14.64 -4.88
C GLY A 17 11.17 13.81 -3.95
N GLN A 18 11.50 12.58 -4.34
CA GLN A 18 12.24 11.60 -3.55
C GLN A 18 13.51 11.13 -4.31
N PRO A 19 14.58 11.94 -4.34
CA PRO A 19 15.78 11.64 -5.15
C PRO A 19 16.50 10.35 -4.71
N GLY A 20 16.34 9.95 -3.45
CA GLY A 20 16.93 8.71 -2.90
C GLY A 20 16.04 7.47 -3.02
N ALA A 21 14.85 7.56 -3.59
CA ALA A 21 13.94 6.41 -3.66
C ALA A 21 14.49 5.29 -4.56
N ALA A 22 14.38 4.05 -4.09
CA ALA A 22 14.59 2.87 -4.92
C ALA A 22 13.38 2.70 -5.85
N VAL A 23 13.62 2.57 -7.16
CA VAL A 23 12.57 2.37 -8.17
C VAL A 23 12.81 1.05 -8.88
N HIS A 24 11.83 0.16 -8.83
CA HIS A 24 11.84 -1.16 -9.43
C HIS A 24 10.75 -1.27 -10.50
N ILE A 25 11.11 -1.74 -11.70
CA ILE A 25 10.14 -2.01 -12.78
C ILE A 25 9.64 -3.44 -12.62
N MET A 26 8.34 -3.61 -12.45
CA MET A 26 7.69 -4.88 -12.17
C MET A 26 6.71 -5.25 -13.28
N VAL A 27 6.40 -6.54 -13.43
CA VAL A 27 5.55 -7.05 -14.53
C VAL A 27 4.05 -6.90 -14.28
N GLY A 28 3.62 -6.59 -13.06
CA GLY A 28 2.20 -6.42 -12.72
C GLY A 28 1.95 -6.19 -11.24
N GLY A 29 0.73 -5.74 -10.89
CA GLY A 29 0.34 -5.38 -9.52
C GLY A 29 0.42 -6.54 -8.54
N THR A 30 -0.13 -7.71 -8.88
CA THR A 30 -0.05 -8.91 -8.02
C THR A 30 1.40 -9.31 -7.72
N SER A 31 2.29 -9.25 -8.72
CA SER A 31 3.73 -9.49 -8.50
C SER A 31 4.34 -8.43 -7.59
N ALA A 32 4.00 -7.16 -7.79
CA ALA A 32 4.48 -6.07 -6.96
C ALA A 32 4.02 -6.25 -5.50
N ASN A 33 2.74 -6.58 -5.27
CA ASN A 33 2.18 -6.83 -3.94
C ASN A 33 2.89 -8.00 -3.24
N SER A 34 2.98 -9.15 -3.90
CA SER A 34 3.61 -10.35 -3.33
C SER A 34 5.09 -10.13 -3.01
N ILE A 35 5.84 -9.49 -3.90
CA ILE A 35 7.27 -9.24 -3.71
C ILE A 35 7.49 -8.20 -2.61
N ALA A 36 6.74 -7.09 -2.60
CA ALA A 36 6.86 -6.08 -1.57
C ALA A 36 6.54 -6.65 -0.18
N ILE A 37 5.42 -7.36 -0.05
CA ILE A 37 5.01 -7.96 1.22
C ILE A 37 6.06 -8.98 1.69
N ALA A 38 6.53 -9.88 0.82
CA ALA A 38 7.55 -10.86 1.17
C ALA A 38 8.92 -10.24 1.49
N ALA A 39 9.24 -9.08 0.89
CA ALA A 39 10.50 -8.38 1.17
C ALA A 39 10.48 -7.60 2.50
N PHE A 40 9.32 -7.08 2.89
CA PHE A 40 9.19 -6.27 4.11
C PHE A 40 8.88 -7.10 5.35
N LEU A 41 8.22 -8.24 5.20
CA LEU A 41 7.71 -9.02 6.32
C LEU A 41 8.59 -10.22 6.65
N ARG A 42 8.73 -10.51 7.94
CA ARG A 42 9.27 -11.77 8.45
C ARG A 42 8.17 -12.85 8.43
N PRO A 43 8.51 -14.15 8.44
CA PRO A 43 7.53 -15.24 8.30
C PRO A 43 6.35 -15.23 9.29
N TYR A 44 6.53 -14.64 10.48
CA TYR A 44 5.48 -14.51 11.50
C TYR A 44 4.73 -13.18 11.46
N GLU A 45 5.07 -12.29 10.51
CA GLU A 45 4.44 -10.99 10.36
C GLU A 45 3.32 -11.03 9.32
N ALA A 46 2.35 -10.13 9.44
CA ALA A 46 1.13 -10.10 8.65
C ALA A 46 0.85 -8.70 8.08
N ALA A 47 0.08 -8.66 6.99
CA ALA A 47 -0.40 -7.45 6.34
C ALA A 47 -1.86 -7.16 6.70
N ILE A 48 -2.13 -5.95 7.20
CA ILE A 48 -3.50 -5.43 7.42
C ILE A 48 -4.01 -4.85 6.10
N CYS A 49 -5.28 -5.03 5.78
CA CYS A 49 -5.95 -4.37 4.64
C CYS A 49 -7.45 -4.19 4.87
N ALA A 50 -8.12 -3.47 3.96
CA ALA A 50 -9.58 -3.44 3.91
C ALA A 50 -10.13 -4.84 3.56
N PRO A 51 -11.36 -5.20 3.98
CA PRO A 51 -12.01 -6.45 3.57
C PRO A 51 -12.11 -6.60 2.04
N THR A 52 -12.26 -5.49 1.33
CA THR A 52 -12.28 -5.40 -0.14
C THR A 52 -10.88 -5.28 -0.76
N GLY A 53 -9.81 -5.20 0.04
CA GLY A 53 -8.45 -5.02 -0.43
C GLY A 53 -8.05 -6.08 -1.45
N HIS A 54 -7.36 -5.67 -2.52
CA HIS A 54 -7.05 -6.54 -3.65
C HIS A 54 -6.28 -7.80 -3.23
N ILE A 55 -5.34 -7.67 -2.30
CA ILE A 55 -4.57 -8.79 -1.72
C ILE A 55 -5.43 -9.78 -0.94
N ASN A 56 -6.60 -9.34 -0.43
CA ASN A 56 -7.51 -10.21 0.32
C ASN A 56 -8.47 -11.00 -0.59
N VAL A 57 -8.91 -10.41 -1.72
CA VAL A 57 -10.04 -10.98 -2.48
C VAL A 57 -9.78 -11.25 -3.96
N HIS A 58 -8.72 -10.69 -4.57
CA HIS A 58 -8.54 -10.74 -6.02
C HIS A 58 -7.17 -11.28 -6.51
N GLU A 59 -6.35 -11.85 -5.63
CA GLU A 59 -5.00 -12.33 -5.99
C GLU A 59 -4.83 -13.85 -5.86
N THR A 60 -5.93 -14.60 -5.71
CA THR A 60 -5.91 -16.08 -5.67
C THR A 60 -4.91 -16.67 -4.67
N GLY A 61 -4.72 -16.02 -3.51
CA GLY A 61 -3.79 -16.47 -2.47
C GLY A 61 -2.32 -16.17 -2.76
N ALA A 62 -2.01 -15.18 -3.61
CA ALA A 62 -0.63 -14.86 -3.96
C ALA A 62 0.19 -14.38 -2.77
N VAL A 63 -0.40 -13.61 -1.86
CA VAL A 63 0.26 -13.17 -0.62
C VAL A 63 0.44 -14.34 0.35
N GLU A 64 -0.60 -15.15 0.54
CA GLU A 64 -0.55 -16.34 1.40
C GLU A 64 0.48 -17.36 0.90
N ALA A 65 0.68 -17.46 -0.41
CA ALA A 65 1.71 -18.32 -1.00
C ALA A 65 3.15 -17.87 -0.64
N THR A 66 3.34 -16.62 -0.21
CA THR A 66 4.62 -16.12 0.33
C THR A 66 4.81 -16.44 1.81
N GLY A 67 3.82 -17.06 2.45
CA GLY A 67 3.84 -17.45 3.86
C GLY A 67 3.27 -16.39 4.81
N HIS A 68 2.67 -15.32 4.29
CA HIS A 68 2.15 -14.22 5.10
C HIS A 68 0.63 -14.25 5.18
N LYS A 69 0.10 -13.97 6.38
CA LYS A 69 -1.34 -13.85 6.61
C LYS A 69 -1.82 -12.45 6.24
N VAL A 70 -2.97 -12.39 5.59
CA VAL A 70 -3.71 -11.14 5.39
C VAL A 70 -4.72 -10.98 6.52
N LEU A 71 -4.77 -9.79 7.13
CA LEU A 71 -5.63 -9.44 8.26
C LEU A 71 -6.62 -8.35 7.81
N PRO A 72 -7.84 -8.71 7.40
CA PRO A 72 -8.86 -7.71 7.11
C PRO A 72 -9.26 -6.95 8.38
N CYS A 73 -9.33 -5.62 8.29
CA CYS A 73 -9.78 -4.75 9.37
C CYS A 73 -11.07 -4.02 9.00
N ALA A 74 -11.72 -3.40 9.98
CA ALA A 74 -12.89 -2.57 9.72
C ALA A 74 -12.55 -1.43 8.75
N ALA A 75 -13.41 -1.24 7.75
CA ALA A 75 -13.26 -0.24 6.72
C ALA A 75 -14.58 0.51 6.50
N LYS A 76 -14.51 1.78 6.12
CA LYS A 76 -15.65 2.60 5.74
C LYS A 76 -15.50 3.00 4.28
N ASP A 77 -16.51 2.75 3.47
CA ASP A 77 -16.50 3.05 2.03
C ASP A 77 -15.25 2.49 1.31
N GLY A 78 -14.84 1.27 1.67
CA GLY A 78 -13.65 0.61 1.13
C GLY A 78 -12.32 1.12 1.68
N LYS A 79 -12.33 2.17 2.50
CA LYS A 79 -11.14 2.78 3.10
C LYS A 79 -10.91 2.22 4.50
N VAL A 80 -9.69 1.77 4.77
CA VAL A 80 -9.22 1.45 6.12
C VAL A 80 -9.19 2.74 6.95
N THR A 81 -9.61 2.66 8.21
CA THR A 81 -9.51 3.79 9.16
C THR A 81 -8.41 3.56 10.18
N ALA A 82 -7.91 4.64 10.78
CA ALA A 82 -6.90 4.53 11.84
C ALA A 82 -7.39 3.68 13.02
N GLU A 83 -8.68 3.83 13.39
CA GLU A 83 -9.32 3.04 14.44
C GLU A 83 -9.40 1.55 14.08
N GLY A 84 -9.64 1.25 12.79
CA GLY A 84 -9.65 -0.14 12.30
C GLY A 84 -8.28 -0.80 12.42
N VAL A 85 -7.21 -0.08 12.10
CA VAL A 85 -5.83 -0.55 12.27
C VAL A 85 -5.50 -0.76 13.74
N GLU A 86 -5.83 0.24 14.58
CA GLU A 86 -5.62 0.19 16.03
C GLU A 86 -6.27 -1.05 16.64
N ALA A 87 -7.53 -1.34 16.27
CA ALA A 87 -8.25 -2.51 16.76
C ALA A 87 -7.56 -3.83 16.38
N VAL A 88 -7.03 -3.95 15.16
CA VAL A 88 -6.26 -5.15 14.76
C VAL A 88 -4.98 -5.27 15.56
N CYS A 89 -4.23 -4.20 15.74
CA CYS A 89 -3.00 -4.21 16.52
C CYS A 89 -3.27 -4.60 17.99
N ALA A 90 -4.33 -4.07 18.58
CA ALA A 90 -4.74 -4.37 19.96
C ALA A 90 -5.17 -5.83 20.17
N LEU A 91 -5.66 -6.51 19.14
CA LEU A 91 -6.04 -7.93 19.19
C LEU A 91 -4.85 -8.88 19.06
N HIS A 92 -3.75 -8.47 18.44
CA HIS A 92 -2.62 -9.34 18.13
C HIS A 92 -1.47 -9.14 19.13
N THR A 93 -1.71 -9.48 20.39
CA THR A 93 -0.76 -9.30 21.51
C THR A 93 -0.18 -10.60 22.05
N ASP A 94 -0.68 -11.75 21.60
CA ASP A 94 -0.24 -13.08 22.01
C ASP A 94 0.91 -13.58 21.11
N GLU A 95 1.94 -14.18 21.68
CA GLU A 95 3.11 -14.71 20.94
C GLU A 95 2.79 -15.85 19.98
N HIS A 96 1.62 -16.49 20.10
CA HIS A 96 1.11 -17.51 19.17
C HIS A 96 0.34 -16.90 17.97
N MET A 97 0.11 -15.61 17.97
CA MET A 97 -0.54 -14.89 16.87
C MET A 97 0.50 -14.32 15.91
N VAL A 98 0.11 -14.13 14.65
CA VAL A 98 0.94 -13.34 13.72
C VAL A 98 1.01 -11.88 14.18
N ALA A 99 2.14 -11.23 13.97
CA ALA A 99 2.35 -9.84 14.33
C ALA A 99 1.99 -8.92 13.14
N PRO A 100 1.01 -8.01 13.25
CA PRO A 100 0.77 -7.00 12.22
C PRO A 100 2.03 -6.13 12.02
N ARG A 101 2.49 -6.00 10.77
CA ARG A 101 3.71 -5.23 10.47
C ARG A 101 3.59 -4.35 9.23
N LEU A 102 2.59 -4.55 8.40
CA LEU A 102 2.35 -3.78 7.19
C LEU A 102 0.87 -3.43 7.09
N LEU A 103 0.58 -2.18 6.76
CA LEU A 103 -0.73 -1.71 6.34
C LEU A 103 -0.73 -1.55 4.83
N TYR A 104 -1.58 -2.32 4.16
CA TYR A 104 -1.84 -2.22 2.73
C TYR A 104 -3.14 -1.45 2.50
N ILE A 105 -3.09 -0.45 1.64
CA ILE A 105 -4.25 0.29 1.13
C ILE A 105 -4.16 0.44 -0.38
N SER A 106 -5.30 0.62 -1.05
CA SER A 106 -5.35 0.94 -2.49
C SER A 106 -5.77 2.39 -2.72
N GLN A 107 -5.10 3.09 -3.63
CA GLN A 107 -5.42 4.46 -4.01
C GLN A 107 -5.59 4.57 -5.54
N PRO A 108 -6.83 4.80 -6.03
CA PRO A 108 -8.13 4.68 -5.33
C PRO A 108 -8.43 3.25 -4.88
N THR A 109 -9.42 3.11 -3.98
CA THR A 109 -9.84 1.81 -3.49
C THR A 109 -10.49 0.95 -4.58
N GLU A 110 -10.70 -0.32 -4.31
CA GLU A 110 -11.32 -1.27 -5.25
C GLU A 110 -12.75 -0.90 -5.64
N ILE A 111 -13.45 -0.14 -4.78
CA ILE A 111 -14.80 0.36 -5.05
C ILE A 111 -14.85 1.78 -5.59
N GLY A 112 -13.67 2.38 -5.86
CA GLY A 112 -13.53 3.67 -6.54
C GLY A 112 -13.50 4.91 -5.64
N THR A 113 -13.47 4.76 -4.33
CA THR A 113 -13.27 5.90 -3.41
C THR A 113 -11.80 6.29 -3.34
N VAL A 114 -11.51 7.53 -2.99
CA VAL A 114 -10.13 8.04 -2.81
C VAL A 114 -9.87 8.39 -1.35
N TYR A 115 -8.67 8.10 -0.87
CA TYR A 115 -8.20 8.64 0.41
C TYR A 115 -7.87 10.13 0.22
N HIS A 116 -8.32 10.93 1.18
CA HIS A 116 -7.92 12.32 1.31
C HIS A 116 -6.60 12.45 2.08
N LEU A 117 -5.94 13.59 1.94
CA LEU A 117 -4.62 13.81 2.55
C LEU A 117 -4.64 13.69 4.08
N ASP A 118 -5.70 14.13 4.74
CA ASP A 118 -5.87 14.01 6.18
C ASP A 118 -6.10 12.56 6.64
N GLU A 119 -6.84 11.77 5.86
CA GLU A 119 -7.02 10.33 6.09
C GLU A 119 -5.68 9.60 5.96
N LEU A 120 -4.90 9.88 4.91
CA LEU A 120 -3.58 9.26 4.73
C LEU A 120 -2.60 9.65 5.85
N LYS A 121 -2.64 10.91 6.30
CA LYS A 121 -1.87 11.37 7.48
C LYS A 121 -2.30 10.66 8.77
N ALA A 122 -3.59 10.36 8.94
CA ALA A 122 -4.07 9.60 10.08
C ALA A 122 -3.55 8.16 10.04
N LEU A 123 -3.58 7.51 8.87
CA LEU A 123 -2.97 6.18 8.68
C LEU A 123 -1.47 6.19 8.91
N ARG A 124 -0.74 7.23 8.46
CA ARG A 124 0.70 7.35 8.73
C ARG A 124 0.98 7.39 10.24
N ARG A 125 0.23 8.21 10.99
CA ARG A 125 0.40 8.30 12.44
C ARG A 125 0.17 6.98 13.16
N VAL A 126 -0.86 6.22 12.81
CA VAL A 126 -1.09 4.91 13.44
C VAL A 126 -0.02 3.90 13.01
N CYS A 127 0.45 3.95 11.76
CA CYS A 127 1.58 3.14 11.32
C CYS A 127 2.85 3.46 12.12
N ASP A 128 3.16 4.73 12.35
CA ASP A 128 4.31 5.14 13.16
C ASP A 128 4.20 4.66 14.61
N ALA A 129 3.01 4.78 15.21
CA ALA A 129 2.76 4.35 16.59
C ALA A 129 2.96 2.85 16.79
N HIS A 130 2.60 2.02 15.80
CA HIS A 130 2.73 0.56 15.85
C HIS A 130 3.92 0.01 15.07
N GLY A 131 4.74 0.87 14.49
CA GLY A 131 5.89 0.47 13.67
C GLY A 131 5.48 -0.29 12.41
N LEU A 132 4.33 0.00 11.82
CA LEU A 132 3.85 -0.60 10.59
C LEU A 132 4.45 0.08 9.37
N ILE A 133 4.67 -0.69 8.32
CA ILE A 133 5.02 -0.20 6.98
C ILE A 133 3.73 0.20 6.28
N LEU A 134 3.65 1.43 5.77
CA LEU A 134 2.52 1.89 4.96
C LEU A 134 2.82 1.62 3.48
N PHE A 135 2.12 0.64 2.91
CA PHE A 135 2.23 0.24 1.51
C PHE A 135 0.97 0.62 0.73
N VAL A 136 1.14 1.39 -0.35
CA VAL A 136 0.02 1.87 -1.18
C VAL A 136 0.02 1.19 -2.55
N ASP A 137 -1.04 0.43 -2.81
CA ASP A 137 -1.36 -0.12 -4.13
C ASP A 137 -1.88 1.01 -5.03
N GLY A 138 -1.10 1.33 -6.04
CA GLY A 138 -1.40 2.37 -7.02
C GLY A 138 -1.83 1.82 -8.38
N ALA A 139 -2.54 0.68 -8.44
CA ALA A 139 -3.01 0.08 -9.70
C ALA A 139 -3.78 1.07 -10.60
N ARG A 140 -4.41 2.07 -10.00
CA ARG A 140 -5.15 3.15 -10.66
C ARG A 140 -4.72 4.53 -10.18
N LEU A 141 -3.48 4.67 -9.73
CA LEU A 141 -3.00 5.90 -9.06
C LEU A 141 -3.15 7.14 -9.94
N GLY A 142 -2.86 7.05 -11.23
CA GLY A 142 -3.04 8.15 -12.18
C GLY A 142 -4.47 8.67 -12.18
N SER A 143 -5.46 7.77 -12.28
CA SER A 143 -6.89 8.15 -12.23
C SER A 143 -7.26 8.74 -10.86
N GLY A 144 -6.73 8.18 -9.78
CA GLY A 144 -6.98 8.68 -8.43
C GLY A 144 -6.47 10.10 -8.22
N LEU A 145 -5.22 10.37 -8.58
CA LEU A 145 -4.59 11.69 -8.41
C LEU A 145 -5.20 12.78 -9.30
N THR A 146 -5.84 12.41 -10.41
CA THR A 146 -6.53 13.35 -11.31
C THR A 146 -8.03 13.47 -11.03
N SER A 147 -8.54 12.74 -10.07
CA SER A 147 -9.93 12.85 -9.62
C SER A 147 -10.18 14.21 -8.97
N PRO A 148 -11.34 14.86 -9.21
CA PRO A 148 -11.72 16.10 -8.53
C PRO A 148 -11.90 15.89 -7.00
N GLU A 149 -12.11 14.67 -6.56
CA GLU A 149 -12.23 14.31 -5.15
C GLU A 149 -10.86 14.15 -4.45
N CYS A 150 -9.76 14.14 -5.21
CA CYS A 150 -8.42 13.94 -4.65
C CYS A 150 -7.79 15.30 -4.29
N ASP A 151 -7.42 15.46 -3.02
CA ASP A 151 -6.77 16.65 -2.48
C ASP A 151 -5.26 16.47 -2.23
N MET A 152 -4.69 15.35 -2.70
CA MET A 152 -3.26 15.06 -2.55
C MET A 152 -2.53 15.01 -3.88
N THR A 153 -1.24 15.28 -3.82
CA THR A 153 -0.31 15.13 -4.95
C THR A 153 0.48 13.83 -4.83
N LEU A 154 1.17 13.44 -5.92
CA LEU A 154 2.12 12.31 -5.88
C LEU A 154 3.25 12.54 -4.85
N LYS A 155 3.66 13.80 -4.63
CA LYS A 155 4.67 14.14 -3.61
C LYS A 155 4.15 13.92 -2.19
N ASP A 156 2.89 14.26 -1.92
CA ASP A 156 2.27 14.03 -0.62
C ASP A 156 2.20 12.53 -0.32
N LEU A 157 1.75 11.73 -1.29
CA LEU A 157 1.71 10.28 -1.17
C LEU A 157 3.11 9.70 -0.93
N ALA A 158 4.09 10.11 -1.72
CA ALA A 158 5.48 9.63 -1.61
C ALA A 158 6.18 10.06 -0.30
N ALA A 159 5.72 11.15 0.33
CA ALA A 159 6.23 11.58 1.63
C ALA A 159 5.63 10.80 2.80
N LEU A 160 4.45 10.20 2.63
CA LEU A 160 3.72 9.51 3.69
C LEU A 160 3.85 7.99 3.62
N ALA A 161 3.96 7.42 2.40
CA ALA A 161 4.09 5.97 2.21
C ALA A 161 5.56 5.52 2.32
N ASP A 162 5.79 4.36 2.95
CA ASP A 162 7.10 3.72 2.95
C ASP A 162 7.38 3.03 1.60
N CYS A 163 6.32 2.53 0.97
CA CYS A 163 6.36 1.92 -0.35
C CYS A 163 5.03 2.16 -1.07
N PHE A 164 5.09 2.32 -2.38
CA PHE A 164 3.90 2.33 -3.25
C PHE A 164 4.29 1.91 -4.66
N TYR A 165 3.32 1.52 -5.46
CA TYR A 165 3.58 1.37 -6.88
C TYR A 165 2.65 2.22 -7.76
N ILE A 166 3.10 2.48 -8.97
CA ILE A 166 2.35 3.21 -10.00
C ILE A 166 1.98 2.21 -11.09
N GLY A 167 0.70 1.86 -11.19
CA GLY A 167 0.20 0.94 -12.19
C GLY A 167 0.03 1.61 -13.56
N GLY A 168 0.71 1.09 -14.59
CA GLY A 168 0.56 1.56 -15.97
C GLY A 168 -0.58 0.87 -16.73
N THR A 169 -0.87 -0.39 -16.46
CA THR A 169 -1.80 -1.22 -17.24
C THR A 169 -3.21 -0.65 -17.38
N LYS A 170 -3.72 0.05 -16.36
CA LYS A 170 -5.08 0.60 -16.32
C LYS A 170 -5.15 2.08 -16.68
N ASN A 171 -4.02 2.77 -16.73
CA ASN A 171 -3.95 4.22 -16.97
C ASN A 171 -3.23 4.58 -18.30
N GLY A 172 -2.82 3.58 -19.06
CA GLY A 172 -2.15 3.76 -20.35
C GLY A 172 -0.65 3.92 -20.25
#